data_7fb4bb75ab22900bd4b954aa745bf983
#
_entry.id   7fb4bb75ab22900bd4b954aa745bf983
#
_cell.length_a   1.000
_cell.length_b   1.000
_cell.length_c   1.000
_cell.angle_alpha   90.00
_cell.angle_beta   90.00
_cell.angle_gamma   90.00
#
_symmetry.space_group_name_H-M   'P 1'
#
loop_
_entity.id
_entity.type
_entity.pdbx_description
1 polymer ?
#
loop_
_entity_poly.entity_id
_entity_poly.type
_entity_poly.pdbx_seq_one_letter_code
_entity_poly.pdbx_strand_id
1 'polypeptide(L)'
;MHDRKEWKKQKIRQLVSSWINCKKCNLHKTRKNIVFGYGDLNADIVAIGIGPGKEEDEIGDPFVGKSGLIINDYLNVIKMPRDEIFFMNIVSCRPFSTITDSTTGRKKEENRDPSLIEREACRPLWQEMLYIVDPLLIIAFGKPAILEITNRRSVVMNDVQGIIDNCIIPGKINNITYPIMSMYHPAYLARTGDKSRGGPWHKTMVAWRRVAYFIDQLRYLQRDVPIPDRGYERKQMFMIEKGV
;
A
#
# COMPACT_ATOMS: atom_id res chain seq x y z
N MET A 1 -8.40 -25.98 2.04
CA MET A 1 -8.45 -24.68 1.32
C MET A 1 -9.78 -23.94 1.47
N HIS A 2 -10.92 -24.61 1.41
CA HIS A 2 -12.26 -23.97 1.56
C HIS A 2 -12.44 -23.33 2.96
N ASP A 3 -11.98 -23.96 4.01
CA ASP A 3 -12.05 -23.52 5.41
C ASP A 3 -11.26 -22.19 5.66
N ARG A 4 -10.05 -22.04 5.10
CA ARG A 4 -9.24 -20.82 5.28
C ARG A 4 -9.88 -19.58 4.61
N LYS A 5 -10.53 -19.76 3.46
CA LYS A 5 -11.21 -18.66 2.74
C LYS A 5 -12.41 -18.14 3.52
N GLU A 6 -13.22 -19.04 4.06
CA GLU A 6 -14.37 -18.66 4.90
C GLU A 6 -13.92 -18.07 6.25
N TRP A 7 -12.84 -18.59 6.83
CA TRP A 7 -12.24 -18.00 8.02
C TRP A 7 -11.83 -16.54 7.79
N LYS A 8 -11.14 -16.23 6.68
CA LYS A 8 -10.73 -14.85 6.33
C LYS A 8 -11.95 -13.93 6.18
N LYS A 9 -12.98 -14.38 5.47
CA LYS A 9 -14.23 -13.62 5.31
C LYS A 9 -14.93 -13.35 6.64
N GLN A 10 -15.00 -14.33 7.52
CA GLN A 10 -15.58 -14.17 8.84
C GLN A 10 -14.77 -13.18 9.68
N LYS A 11 -13.43 -13.30 9.67
CA LYS A 11 -12.54 -12.42 10.44
C LYS A 11 -12.61 -10.98 9.99
N ILE A 12 -12.60 -10.72 8.68
CA ILE A 12 -12.71 -9.35 8.19
C ILE A 12 -14.07 -8.72 8.52
N ARG A 13 -15.17 -9.48 8.45
CA ARG A 13 -16.50 -8.99 8.86
C ARG A 13 -16.52 -8.62 10.34
N GLN A 14 -15.96 -9.46 11.21
CA GLN A 14 -15.83 -9.19 12.65
C GLN A 14 -15.02 -7.94 12.91
N LEU A 15 -13.87 -7.79 12.21
CA LEU A 15 -13.02 -6.63 12.32
C LEU A 15 -13.75 -5.35 11.89
N VAL A 16 -14.38 -5.34 10.72
CA VAL A 16 -15.16 -4.20 10.22
C VAL A 16 -16.27 -3.83 11.22
N SER A 17 -17.05 -4.80 11.71
CA SER A 17 -18.11 -4.56 12.69
C SER A 17 -17.59 -3.93 13.99
N SER A 18 -16.39 -4.31 14.44
CA SER A 18 -15.79 -3.76 15.66
C SER A 18 -15.25 -2.34 15.49
N TRP A 19 -14.97 -1.92 14.24
CA TRP A 19 -14.36 -0.62 13.93
C TRP A 19 -15.28 0.37 13.22
N ILE A 20 -16.44 -0.05 12.72
CA ILE A 20 -17.33 0.81 11.93
C ILE A 20 -17.73 2.09 12.67
N ASN A 21 -17.84 2.05 13.99
CA ASN A 21 -18.15 3.19 14.86
C ASN A 21 -16.90 3.75 15.59
N CYS A 22 -15.70 3.51 15.07
CA CYS A 22 -14.46 3.90 15.73
C CYS A 22 -14.40 5.41 16.03
N LYS A 23 -14.03 5.76 17.27
CA LYS A 23 -13.82 7.14 17.76
C LYS A 23 -12.47 7.32 18.46
N LYS A 24 -11.48 6.47 18.15
CA LYS A 24 -10.19 6.41 18.88
C LYS A 24 -9.27 7.62 18.60
N CYS A 25 -9.52 8.41 17.55
CA CYS A 25 -8.78 9.64 17.25
C CYS A 25 -9.72 10.70 16.63
N ASN A 26 -9.24 11.94 16.52
CA ASN A 26 -10.06 13.06 16.04
C ASN A 26 -10.53 12.96 14.58
N LEU A 27 -9.93 12.09 13.76
CA LEU A 27 -10.37 11.90 12.37
C LEU A 27 -11.82 11.42 12.26
N HIS A 28 -12.37 10.80 13.33
CA HIS A 28 -13.79 10.40 13.34
C HIS A 28 -14.77 11.55 13.19
N LYS A 29 -14.35 12.80 13.52
CA LYS A 29 -15.20 13.99 13.45
C LYS A 29 -15.36 14.55 12.04
N THR A 30 -14.44 14.20 11.15
CA THR A 30 -14.31 14.83 9.82
C THR A 30 -14.40 13.86 8.66
N ARG A 31 -14.18 12.55 8.91
CA ARG A 31 -14.32 11.53 7.87
C ARG A 31 -15.74 11.42 7.36
N LYS A 32 -15.92 11.08 6.11
CA LYS A 32 -17.20 10.60 5.54
C LYS A 32 -17.30 9.08 5.71
N ASN A 33 -16.24 8.35 5.39
CA ASN A 33 -16.16 6.91 5.49
C ASN A 33 -14.93 6.45 6.29
N ILE A 34 -15.00 5.22 6.83
CA ILE A 34 -13.81 4.46 7.22
C ILE A 34 -13.40 3.63 6.02
N VAL A 35 -12.22 3.92 5.46
CA VAL A 35 -11.65 3.21 4.32
C VAL A 35 -10.87 2.00 4.85
N PHE A 36 -11.52 0.85 4.98
CA PHE A 36 -10.90 -0.34 5.56
C PHE A 36 -9.84 -0.95 4.67
N GLY A 37 -10.21 -1.32 3.47
CA GLY A 37 -9.35 -1.95 2.48
C GLY A 37 -10.18 -2.52 1.33
N TYR A 38 -9.52 -2.82 0.21
CA TYR A 38 -10.16 -3.31 -1.01
C TYR A 38 -9.27 -4.33 -1.73
N GLY A 39 -9.83 -5.41 -2.20
CA GLY A 39 -9.17 -6.46 -2.96
C GLY A 39 -9.52 -7.87 -2.48
N ASP A 40 -8.90 -8.90 -3.07
CA ASP A 40 -9.07 -10.28 -2.61
C ASP A 40 -8.36 -10.48 -1.27
N LEU A 41 -9.06 -11.04 -0.30
CA LEU A 41 -8.48 -11.43 0.99
C LEU A 41 -7.40 -12.53 0.87
N ASN A 42 -7.31 -13.19 -0.29
CA ASN A 42 -6.27 -14.18 -0.59
C ASN A 42 -5.17 -13.61 -1.51
N ALA A 43 -5.13 -12.28 -1.70
CA ALA A 43 -4.09 -11.63 -2.47
C ALA A 43 -2.70 -11.96 -1.90
N ASP A 44 -1.76 -12.24 -2.79
CA ASP A 44 -0.36 -12.49 -2.43
C ASP A 44 0.40 -11.18 -2.14
N ILE A 45 -0.17 -10.04 -2.50
CA ILE A 45 0.40 -8.72 -2.31
C ILE A 45 -0.56 -7.86 -1.50
N VAL A 46 -0.04 -7.17 -0.47
CA VAL A 46 -0.74 -6.07 0.20
C VAL A 46 -0.02 -4.76 -0.11
N ALA A 47 -0.75 -3.80 -0.67
CA ALA A 47 -0.23 -2.47 -0.95
C ALA A 47 -0.75 -1.46 0.09
N ILE A 48 0.17 -0.79 0.80
CA ILE A 48 -0.15 0.04 1.96
C ILE A 48 0.27 1.49 1.70
N GLY A 49 -0.71 2.41 1.75
CA GLY A 49 -0.50 3.86 1.79
C GLY A 49 -0.54 4.41 3.20
N ILE A 50 -0.40 5.73 3.33
CA ILE A 50 -0.41 6.38 4.64
C ILE A 50 -1.82 6.70 5.14
N GLY A 51 -2.73 7.06 4.24
CA GLY A 51 -4.10 7.43 4.58
C GLY A 51 -4.93 7.78 3.35
N PRO A 52 -6.28 7.75 3.45
CA PRO A 52 -7.17 8.07 2.35
C PRO A 52 -7.06 9.52 1.90
N GLY A 53 -7.23 9.76 0.61
CA GLY A 53 -7.48 11.07 0.02
C GLY A 53 -8.97 11.45 0.07
N LYS A 54 -9.32 12.53 -0.64
CA LYS A 54 -10.71 13.02 -0.68
C LYS A 54 -11.64 12.05 -1.39
N GLU A 55 -11.23 11.54 -2.54
CA GLU A 55 -12.02 10.61 -3.35
C GLU A 55 -12.23 9.28 -2.62
N GLU A 56 -11.18 8.79 -1.94
CA GLU A 56 -11.25 7.59 -1.12
C GLU A 56 -12.18 7.75 0.08
N ASP A 57 -12.17 8.91 0.74
CA ASP A 57 -13.08 9.21 1.84
C ASP A 57 -14.54 9.34 1.37
N GLU A 58 -14.78 9.79 0.14
CA GLU A 58 -16.11 9.90 -0.46
C GLU A 58 -16.67 8.54 -0.88
N ILE A 59 -15.85 7.66 -1.45
CA ILE A 59 -16.25 6.36 -2.01
C ILE A 59 -16.21 5.25 -0.96
N GLY A 60 -15.23 5.30 -0.05
CA GLY A 60 -15.00 4.28 0.98
C GLY A 60 -13.94 3.23 0.61
N ASP A 61 -13.37 3.30 -0.60
CA ASP A 61 -12.35 2.36 -1.08
C ASP A 61 -10.98 3.03 -1.21
N PRO A 62 -9.87 2.33 -0.92
CA PRO A 62 -8.52 2.88 -1.04
C PRO A 62 -8.06 2.94 -2.50
N PHE A 63 -7.23 3.93 -2.82
CA PHE A 63 -6.58 4.09 -4.14
C PHE A 63 -7.57 4.13 -5.32
N VAL A 64 -8.68 4.83 -5.17
CA VAL A 64 -9.67 5.08 -6.25
C VAL A 64 -9.43 6.39 -6.98
N GLY A 65 -8.71 7.33 -6.38
CA GLY A 65 -8.38 8.62 -6.97
C GLY A 65 -7.15 8.58 -7.89
N LYS A 66 -6.53 9.76 -8.11
CA LYS A 66 -5.37 9.94 -9.01
C LYS A 66 -4.21 8.97 -8.72
N SER A 67 -3.96 8.67 -7.44
CA SER A 67 -2.92 7.68 -7.06
C SER A 67 -3.24 6.28 -7.55
N GLY A 68 -4.50 5.89 -7.51
CA GLY A 68 -4.96 4.59 -8.01
C GLY A 68 -4.83 4.47 -9.53
N LEU A 69 -5.12 5.54 -10.28
CA LEU A 69 -4.95 5.55 -11.74
C LEU A 69 -3.47 5.31 -12.11
N ILE A 70 -2.53 5.97 -11.44
CA ILE A 70 -1.09 5.77 -11.67
C ILE A 70 -0.68 4.33 -11.37
N ILE A 71 -1.21 3.72 -10.30
CA ILE A 71 -0.96 2.31 -9.99
C ILE A 71 -1.49 1.43 -11.13
N ASN A 72 -2.71 1.67 -11.61
CA ASN A 72 -3.30 0.90 -12.71
C ASN A 72 -2.45 0.96 -13.98
N ASP A 73 -1.87 2.13 -14.31
CA ASP A 73 -0.96 2.27 -15.45
C ASP A 73 0.25 1.33 -15.32
N TYR A 74 0.87 1.25 -14.15
CA TYR A 74 1.98 0.32 -13.91
C TYR A 74 1.54 -1.14 -13.97
N LEU A 75 0.39 -1.49 -13.37
CA LEU A 75 -0.15 -2.84 -13.38
C LEU A 75 -0.45 -3.33 -14.81
N ASN A 76 -1.02 -2.45 -15.64
CA ASN A 76 -1.27 -2.74 -17.06
C ASN A 76 0.03 -3.06 -17.82
N VAL A 77 1.11 -2.30 -17.57
CA VAL A 77 2.41 -2.55 -18.23
C VAL A 77 3.01 -3.88 -17.82
N ILE A 78 2.90 -4.28 -16.55
CA ILE A 78 3.43 -5.57 -16.06
C ILE A 78 2.42 -6.71 -16.21
N LYS A 79 1.25 -6.47 -16.81
CA LYS A 79 0.18 -7.45 -16.99
C LYS A 79 -0.22 -8.15 -15.68
N MET A 80 -0.32 -7.38 -14.60
CA MET A 80 -0.77 -7.86 -13.30
C MET A 80 -2.20 -7.37 -13.05
N PRO A 81 -3.20 -8.25 -12.89
CA PRO A 81 -4.54 -7.87 -12.51
C PRO A 81 -4.58 -7.12 -11.17
N ARG A 82 -5.44 -6.11 -11.06
CA ARG A 82 -5.54 -5.30 -9.84
C ARG A 82 -6.02 -6.11 -8.64
N ASP A 83 -6.82 -7.13 -8.84
CA ASP A 83 -7.33 -8.05 -7.81
C ASP A 83 -6.28 -9.01 -7.25
N GLU A 84 -5.09 -9.10 -7.87
CA GLU A 84 -3.93 -9.78 -7.26
C GLU A 84 -3.35 -9.00 -6.08
N ILE A 85 -3.85 -7.77 -5.81
CA ILE A 85 -3.36 -6.87 -4.75
C ILE A 85 -4.50 -6.50 -3.82
N PHE A 86 -4.28 -6.65 -2.52
CA PHE A 86 -5.15 -6.06 -1.50
C PHE A 86 -4.62 -4.68 -1.11
N PHE A 87 -5.43 -3.65 -1.27
CA PHE A 87 -5.07 -2.25 -0.98
C PHE A 87 -5.60 -1.82 0.38
N MET A 88 -4.77 -1.13 1.16
CA MET A 88 -5.17 -0.53 2.43
C MET A 88 -4.28 0.66 2.81
N ASN A 89 -4.56 1.28 3.95
CA ASN A 89 -3.78 2.38 4.49
C ASN A 89 -3.42 2.17 5.97
N ILE A 90 -2.36 2.85 6.44
CA ILE A 90 -1.97 2.90 7.85
C ILE A 90 -3.07 3.54 8.71
N VAL A 91 -3.70 4.62 8.23
CA VAL A 91 -4.91 5.17 8.85
C VAL A 91 -6.09 5.02 7.91
N SER A 92 -7.24 4.63 8.44
CA SER A 92 -8.45 4.34 7.65
C SER A 92 -9.40 5.53 7.52
N CYS A 93 -9.05 6.69 8.07
CA CYS A 93 -9.83 7.92 7.98
C CYS A 93 -8.96 9.02 7.36
N ARG A 94 -9.56 9.87 6.51
CA ARG A 94 -8.84 10.93 5.79
C ARG A 94 -8.24 11.97 6.73
N PRO A 95 -6.90 12.13 6.76
CA PRO A 95 -6.26 13.23 7.47
C PRO A 95 -6.17 14.46 6.55
N PHE A 96 -6.83 15.57 6.91
CA PHE A 96 -6.74 16.81 6.17
C PHE A 96 -6.74 18.02 7.10
N SER A 97 -6.34 19.17 6.58
CA SER A 97 -6.44 20.48 7.22
C SER A 97 -7.23 21.41 6.33
N THR A 98 -8.03 22.29 6.95
CA THR A 98 -8.69 23.37 6.23
C THR A 98 -7.77 24.58 6.24
N ILE A 99 -7.34 25.01 5.07
CA ILE A 99 -6.57 26.25 4.88
C ILE A 99 -7.46 27.31 4.27
N THR A 100 -7.26 28.57 4.70
CA THR A 100 -7.95 29.73 4.12
C THR A 100 -6.98 30.39 3.16
N ASP A 101 -7.36 30.50 1.89
CA ASP A 101 -6.62 31.26 0.90
C ASP A 101 -6.60 32.73 1.32
N SER A 102 -5.41 33.28 1.52
CA SER A 102 -5.20 34.64 2.01
C SER A 102 -5.68 35.73 1.03
N THR A 103 -5.78 35.38 -0.25
CA THR A 103 -6.17 36.34 -1.31
C THR A 103 -7.67 36.33 -1.53
N THR A 104 -8.31 35.16 -1.52
CA THR A 104 -9.73 34.99 -1.87
C THR A 104 -10.64 34.78 -0.67
N GLY A 105 -10.08 34.51 0.52
CA GLY A 105 -10.84 34.14 1.72
C GLY A 105 -11.50 32.74 1.64
N ARG A 106 -11.31 32.01 0.53
CA ARG A 106 -11.94 30.69 0.33
C ARG A 106 -11.26 29.64 1.16
N LYS A 107 -12.06 28.80 1.79
CA LYS A 107 -11.57 27.62 2.52
C LYS A 107 -11.33 26.46 1.54
N LYS A 108 -10.16 25.83 1.67
CA LYS A 108 -9.76 24.66 0.91
C LYS A 108 -9.28 23.56 1.86
N GLU A 109 -9.68 22.33 1.61
CA GLU A 109 -9.16 21.17 2.31
C GLU A 109 -7.90 20.64 1.62
N GLU A 110 -6.84 20.44 2.38
CA GLU A 110 -5.61 19.81 1.89
C GLU A 110 -5.27 18.58 2.73
N ASN A 111 -5.00 17.46 2.04
CA ASN A 111 -4.54 16.24 2.69
C ASN A 111 -3.20 16.51 3.39
N ARG A 112 -3.02 15.96 4.58
CA ARG A 112 -1.79 16.01 5.37
C ARG A 112 -1.35 14.61 5.78
N ASP A 113 -0.13 14.48 6.26
CA ASP A 113 0.27 13.25 6.94
C ASP A 113 -0.51 13.09 8.25
N PRO A 114 -0.90 11.87 8.63
CA PRO A 114 -1.52 11.61 9.92
C PRO A 114 -0.54 11.84 11.06
N SER A 115 -1.03 12.41 12.16
CA SER A 115 -0.26 12.57 13.40
C SER A 115 0.13 11.22 14.01
N LEU A 116 1.09 11.25 14.96
CA LEU A 116 1.48 10.05 15.69
C LEU A 116 0.28 9.41 16.42
N ILE A 117 -0.54 10.22 17.09
CA ILE A 117 -1.75 9.76 17.80
C ILE A 117 -2.73 9.07 16.85
N GLU A 118 -2.93 9.62 15.65
CA GLU A 118 -3.81 9.04 14.64
C GLU A 118 -3.29 7.69 14.11
N ARG A 119 -1.98 7.59 13.89
CA ARG A 119 -1.34 6.34 13.47
C ARG A 119 -1.39 5.28 14.57
N GLU A 120 -1.06 5.62 15.81
CA GLU A 120 -1.12 4.70 16.95
C GLU A 120 -2.54 4.20 17.19
N ALA A 121 -3.54 5.07 17.10
CA ALA A 121 -4.94 4.69 17.24
C ALA A 121 -5.41 3.71 16.16
N CYS A 122 -4.89 3.81 14.93
CA CYS A 122 -5.23 2.93 13.81
C CYS A 122 -4.32 1.69 13.70
N ARG A 123 -3.17 1.65 14.36
CA ARG A 123 -2.21 0.54 14.25
C ARG A 123 -2.82 -0.85 14.45
N PRO A 124 -3.66 -1.10 15.47
CA PRO A 124 -4.26 -2.41 15.65
C PRO A 124 -5.15 -2.83 14.47
N LEU A 125 -5.79 -1.89 13.78
CA LEU A 125 -6.67 -2.17 12.65
C LEU A 125 -5.88 -2.67 11.43
N TRP A 126 -4.86 -1.91 10.97
CA TRP A 126 -4.12 -2.32 9.79
C TRP A 126 -3.27 -3.58 10.04
N GLN A 127 -2.76 -3.77 11.26
CA GLN A 127 -2.03 -5.00 11.61
C GLN A 127 -2.94 -6.23 11.59
N GLU A 128 -4.16 -6.13 12.10
CA GLU A 128 -5.13 -7.22 12.05
C GLU A 128 -5.59 -7.52 10.61
N MET A 129 -5.81 -6.48 9.77
CA MET A 129 -6.11 -6.69 8.35
C MET A 129 -4.96 -7.41 7.63
N LEU A 130 -3.72 -6.98 7.88
CA LEU A 130 -2.53 -7.62 7.31
C LEU A 130 -2.42 -9.09 7.75
N TYR A 131 -2.69 -9.38 9.02
CA TYR A 131 -2.73 -10.75 9.55
C TYR A 131 -3.82 -11.61 8.87
N ILE A 132 -5.01 -11.04 8.63
CA ILE A 132 -6.10 -11.77 7.96
C ILE A 132 -5.73 -12.06 6.50
N VAL A 133 -5.21 -11.08 5.77
CA VAL A 133 -4.79 -11.26 4.37
C VAL A 133 -3.59 -12.18 4.26
N ASP A 134 -2.60 -12.04 5.14
CA ASP A 134 -1.38 -12.88 5.21
C ASP A 134 -0.68 -13.00 3.84
N PRO A 135 -0.14 -11.86 3.30
CA PRO A 135 0.42 -11.82 1.96
C PRO A 135 1.83 -12.42 1.90
N LEU A 136 2.30 -12.69 0.68
CA LEU A 136 3.70 -13.05 0.41
C LEU A 136 4.62 -11.82 0.33
N LEU A 137 4.06 -10.64 0.02
CA LEU A 137 4.81 -9.39 -0.14
C LEU A 137 3.97 -8.19 0.31
N ILE A 138 4.59 -7.27 1.04
CA ILE A 138 4.04 -5.94 1.32
C ILE A 138 4.67 -4.92 0.37
N ILE A 139 3.87 -4.06 -0.25
CA ILE A 139 4.33 -2.85 -0.93
C ILE A 139 3.97 -1.65 -0.05
N ALA A 140 4.98 -0.87 0.36
CA ALA A 140 4.79 0.34 1.14
C ALA A 140 4.98 1.59 0.28
N PHE A 141 3.92 2.42 0.15
CA PHE A 141 3.95 3.64 -0.65
C PHE A 141 4.33 4.87 0.16
N GLY A 142 5.52 5.40 -0.11
CA GLY A 142 6.02 6.64 0.43
C GLY A 142 6.63 6.54 1.83
N LYS A 143 7.49 7.50 2.13
CA LYS A 143 8.28 7.53 3.38
C LYS A 143 7.46 7.30 4.65
N PRO A 144 6.29 7.95 4.87
CA PRO A 144 5.56 7.78 6.12
C PRO A 144 5.04 6.34 6.33
N ALA A 145 4.55 5.67 5.27
CA ALA A 145 4.09 4.28 5.36
C ALA A 145 5.26 3.33 5.64
N ILE A 146 6.40 3.53 4.95
CA ILE A 146 7.61 2.73 5.16
C ILE A 146 8.08 2.82 6.61
N LEU A 147 8.18 4.04 7.16
CA LEU A 147 8.62 4.25 8.55
C LEU A 147 7.69 3.57 9.56
N GLU A 148 6.38 3.67 9.36
CA GLU A 148 5.39 3.06 10.25
C GLU A 148 5.45 1.54 10.23
N ILE A 149 5.55 0.93 9.02
CA ILE A 149 5.55 -0.53 8.86
C ILE A 149 6.88 -1.12 9.35
N THR A 150 8.02 -0.48 9.05
CA THR A 150 9.34 -1.01 9.37
C THR A 150 9.85 -0.59 10.75
N ASN A 151 9.13 0.31 11.44
CA ASN A 151 9.56 0.93 12.70
C ASN A 151 10.95 1.61 12.61
N ARG A 152 11.35 2.07 11.43
CA ARG A 152 12.60 2.79 11.22
C ARG A 152 12.46 4.25 11.63
N ARG A 153 13.52 4.85 12.17
CA ARG A 153 13.53 6.27 12.57
C ARG A 153 13.62 7.22 11.37
N SER A 154 14.29 6.80 10.31
CA SER A 154 14.46 7.59 9.09
C SER A 154 14.64 6.68 7.88
N VAL A 155 14.37 7.22 6.70
CA VAL A 155 14.62 6.57 5.41
C VAL A 155 14.87 7.63 4.34
N VAL A 156 15.82 7.37 3.45
CA VAL A 156 16.04 8.15 2.23
C VAL A 156 15.41 7.37 1.09
N MET A 157 14.40 7.95 0.43
CA MET A 157 13.60 7.25 -0.56
C MET A 157 14.40 6.71 -1.74
N ASN A 158 15.46 7.44 -2.19
CA ASN A 158 16.31 6.97 -3.27
C ASN A 158 17.09 5.68 -2.93
N ASP A 159 17.39 5.47 -1.64
CA ASP A 159 18.19 4.32 -1.19
C ASP A 159 17.34 3.06 -1.02
N VAL A 160 16.02 3.20 -0.84
CA VAL A 160 15.11 2.08 -0.56
C VAL A 160 14.13 1.80 -1.70
N GLN A 161 14.03 2.70 -2.69
CA GLN A 161 13.08 2.57 -3.80
C GLN A 161 13.31 1.29 -4.59
N GLY A 162 12.30 0.40 -4.60
CA GLY A 162 12.32 -0.86 -5.33
C GLY A 162 13.24 -1.93 -4.72
N ILE A 163 13.69 -1.74 -3.48
CA ILE A 163 14.44 -2.75 -2.72
C ILE A 163 13.45 -3.57 -1.91
N ILE A 164 13.61 -4.90 -1.94
CA ILE A 164 12.91 -5.83 -1.06
C ILE A 164 13.77 -6.02 0.19
N ASP A 165 13.16 -5.77 1.34
CA ASP A 165 13.72 -5.94 2.66
C ASP A 165 12.75 -6.78 3.51
N ASN A 166 13.07 -7.01 4.78
CA ASN A 166 12.17 -7.68 5.70
C ASN A 166 11.64 -6.69 6.75
N CYS A 167 10.37 -6.80 7.09
CA CYS A 167 9.77 -6.10 8.21
C CYS A 167 9.15 -7.09 9.20
N ILE A 168 9.18 -6.73 10.47
CA ILE A 168 8.62 -7.54 11.56
C ILE A 168 7.36 -6.85 12.05
N ILE A 169 6.22 -7.51 11.91
CA ILE A 169 4.93 -7.05 12.39
C ILE A 169 4.58 -7.81 13.67
N PRO A 170 4.28 -7.12 14.77
CA PRO A 170 3.82 -7.78 15.99
C PRO A 170 2.55 -8.58 15.74
N GLY A 171 2.58 -9.87 15.97
CA GLY A 171 1.41 -10.75 15.92
C GLY A 171 0.83 -10.99 17.31
N LYS A 172 -0.34 -11.60 17.38
CA LYS A 172 -1.02 -11.91 18.67
C LYS A 172 -0.27 -12.92 19.54
N ILE A 173 0.46 -13.83 18.92
CA ILE A 173 1.22 -14.89 19.59
C ILE A 173 2.70 -14.70 19.38
N ASN A 174 3.14 -14.52 18.12
CA ASN A 174 4.52 -14.32 17.72
C ASN A 174 4.62 -13.20 16.68
N ASN A 175 5.80 -12.58 16.58
CA ASN A 175 6.09 -11.65 15.49
C ASN A 175 6.10 -12.37 14.15
N ILE A 176 5.54 -11.72 13.13
CA ILE A 176 5.51 -12.25 11.76
C ILE A 176 6.47 -11.41 10.91
N THR A 177 7.34 -12.08 10.17
CA THR A 177 8.25 -11.41 9.23
C THR A 177 7.66 -11.46 7.84
N TYR A 178 7.54 -10.29 7.19
CA TYR A 178 7.10 -10.16 5.81
C TYR A 178 8.19 -9.53 4.95
N PRO A 179 8.38 -10.00 3.72
CA PRO A 179 9.09 -9.24 2.70
C PRO A 179 8.33 -7.93 2.43
N ILE A 180 9.07 -6.81 2.35
CA ILE A 180 8.51 -5.49 2.08
C ILE A 180 9.28 -4.82 0.95
N MET A 181 8.57 -4.28 -0.04
CA MET A 181 9.14 -3.43 -1.06
C MET A 181 8.73 -1.98 -0.82
N SER A 182 9.72 -1.12 -0.69
CA SER A 182 9.52 0.32 -0.57
C SER A 182 9.36 0.97 -1.93
N MET A 183 8.30 1.78 -2.12
CA MET A 183 8.05 2.50 -3.37
C MET A 183 7.73 3.97 -3.13
N TYR A 184 8.06 4.82 -4.12
CA TYR A 184 7.54 6.19 -4.15
C TYR A 184 6.03 6.19 -4.09
N HIS A 185 5.46 7.14 -3.33
CA HIS A 185 4.01 7.33 -3.32
C HIS A 185 3.53 7.82 -4.70
N PRO A 186 2.43 7.28 -5.27
CA PRO A 186 1.95 7.71 -6.58
C PRO A 186 1.68 9.21 -6.69
N ALA A 187 1.20 9.85 -5.62
CA ALA A 187 1.02 11.31 -5.59
C ALA A 187 2.34 12.11 -5.72
N TYR A 188 3.48 11.54 -5.28
CA TYR A 188 4.79 12.13 -5.53
C TYR A 188 5.15 12.05 -7.02
N LEU A 189 4.90 10.91 -7.66
CA LEU A 189 5.12 10.74 -9.09
C LEU A 189 4.28 11.74 -9.91
N ALA A 190 3.00 11.92 -9.53
CA ALA A 190 2.12 12.89 -10.17
C ALA A 190 2.66 14.34 -10.08
N ARG A 191 3.23 14.71 -8.91
CA ARG A 191 3.78 16.06 -8.70
C ARG A 191 5.08 16.31 -9.44
N THR A 192 5.98 15.33 -9.47
CA THR A 192 7.27 15.49 -10.15
C THR A 192 7.13 15.48 -11.66
N GLY A 193 6.20 14.68 -12.20
CA GLY A 193 6.03 14.48 -13.64
C GLY A 193 7.26 13.92 -14.36
N ASP A 194 8.36 13.62 -13.63
CA ASP A 194 9.64 13.21 -14.21
C ASP A 194 9.60 11.76 -14.68
N LYS A 195 9.46 11.60 -16.00
CA LYS A 195 9.45 10.33 -16.73
C LYS A 195 10.81 10.02 -17.38
N SER A 196 11.85 10.78 -17.10
CA SER A 196 13.18 10.56 -17.65
C SER A 196 13.75 9.20 -17.25
N ARG A 197 14.73 8.71 -18.05
CA ARG A 197 15.46 7.47 -17.70
C ARG A 197 16.22 7.69 -16.39
N GLY A 198 15.96 6.82 -15.38
CA GLY A 198 16.52 6.95 -14.03
C GLY A 198 15.72 7.89 -13.11
N GLY A 199 14.72 8.60 -13.61
CA GLY A 199 13.79 9.42 -12.81
C GLY A 199 12.82 8.59 -12.00
N PRO A 200 11.99 9.25 -11.14
CA PRO A 200 11.08 8.56 -10.22
C PRO A 200 10.10 7.59 -10.89
N TRP A 201 9.52 7.97 -12.03
CA TRP A 201 8.62 7.11 -12.79
C TRP A 201 9.32 5.85 -13.31
N HIS A 202 10.52 6.01 -13.87
CA HIS A 202 11.31 4.89 -14.38
C HIS A 202 11.71 3.93 -13.23
N LYS A 203 12.22 4.46 -12.12
CA LYS A 203 12.56 3.67 -10.93
C LYS A 203 11.35 2.90 -10.38
N THR A 204 10.16 3.50 -10.41
CA THR A 204 8.93 2.85 -9.97
C THR A 204 8.48 1.75 -10.93
N MET A 205 8.64 1.93 -12.24
CA MET A 205 8.39 0.87 -13.22
C MET A 205 9.32 -0.33 -13.01
N VAL A 206 10.59 -0.07 -12.75
CA VAL A 206 11.55 -1.13 -12.42
C VAL A 206 11.13 -1.87 -11.14
N ALA A 207 10.69 -1.14 -10.11
CA ALA A 207 10.21 -1.75 -8.88
C ALA A 207 8.98 -2.65 -9.12
N TRP A 208 7.99 -2.21 -9.91
CA TRP A 208 6.83 -3.03 -10.25
C TRP A 208 7.19 -4.31 -11.03
N ARG A 209 8.16 -4.25 -11.94
CA ARG A 209 8.68 -5.46 -12.61
C ARG A 209 9.34 -6.43 -11.62
N ARG A 210 10.09 -5.91 -10.64
CA ARG A 210 10.65 -6.73 -9.54
C ARG A 210 9.58 -7.39 -8.70
N VAL A 211 8.49 -6.67 -8.37
CA VAL A 211 7.33 -7.24 -7.67
C VAL A 211 6.77 -8.43 -8.45
N ALA A 212 6.47 -8.23 -9.73
CA ALA A 212 5.91 -9.29 -10.56
C ALA A 212 6.82 -10.51 -10.62
N TYR A 213 8.10 -10.32 -10.87
CA TYR A 213 9.09 -11.41 -10.88
C TYR A 213 9.16 -12.14 -9.54
N PHE A 214 9.27 -11.40 -8.43
CA PHE A 214 9.38 -11.97 -7.08
C PHE A 214 8.16 -12.83 -6.72
N ILE A 215 6.96 -12.32 -6.97
CA ILE A 215 5.70 -13.04 -6.71
C ILE A 215 5.58 -14.28 -7.58
N ASP A 216 5.92 -14.20 -8.87
CA ASP A 216 5.86 -15.34 -9.79
C ASP A 216 6.83 -16.45 -9.34
N GLN A 217 8.04 -16.09 -8.87
CA GLN A 217 8.98 -17.07 -8.32
C GLN A 217 8.45 -17.72 -7.03
N LEU A 218 7.88 -16.94 -6.10
CA LEU A 218 7.32 -17.48 -4.88
C LEU A 218 6.12 -18.40 -5.15
N ARG A 219 5.24 -18.06 -6.07
CA ARG A 219 4.12 -18.91 -6.49
C ARG A 219 4.61 -20.23 -7.09
N TYR A 220 5.60 -20.16 -7.96
CA TYR A 220 6.22 -21.36 -8.54
C TYR A 220 6.81 -22.26 -7.46
N LEU A 221 7.63 -21.72 -6.56
CA LEU A 221 8.31 -22.50 -5.52
C LEU A 221 7.36 -23.07 -4.45
N GLN A 222 6.29 -22.33 -4.11
CA GLN A 222 5.40 -22.72 -3.01
C GLN A 222 4.16 -23.49 -3.45
N ARG A 223 3.70 -23.30 -4.67
CA ARG A 223 2.40 -23.77 -5.17
C ARG A 223 2.47 -24.47 -6.52
N ASP A 224 3.66 -24.60 -7.08
CA ASP A 224 3.89 -25.14 -8.45
C ASP A 224 3.05 -24.45 -9.54
N VAL A 225 2.80 -23.14 -9.37
CA VAL A 225 2.07 -22.33 -10.34
C VAL A 225 3.02 -21.89 -11.45
N PRO A 226 2.72 -22.18 -12.75
CA PRO A 226 3.57 -21.77 -13.85
C PRO A 226 3.81 -20.25 -13.86
N ILE A 227 5.05 -19.84 -14.17
CA ILE A 227 5.41 -18.44 -14.30
C ILE A 227 4.75 -17.87 -15.55
N PRO A 228 3.88 -16.84 -15.44
CA PRO A 228 3.19 -16.27 -16.58
C PRO A 228 4.15 -15.52 -17.52
N ASP A 229 3.85 -15.52 -18.82
CA ASP A 229 4.54 -14.64 -19.76
C ASP A 229 4.03 -13.21 -19.62
N ARG A 230 4.82 -12.37 -18.96
CA ARG A 230 4.52 -10.94 -18.78
C ARG A 230 5.08 -10.07 -19.90
N GLY A 231 5.69 -10.69 -20.93
CA GLY A 231 6.20 -9.98 -22.12
C GLY A 231 7.43 -9.11 -21.89
N TYR A 232 8.22 -9.40 -20.85
CA TYR A 232 9.54 -8.77 -20.66
C TYR A 232 10.64 -9.85 -20.51
N GLU A 233 11.80 -9.61 -21.14
CA GLU A 233 12.89 -10.59 -21.11
C GLU A 233 13.51 -10.70 -19.71
N ARG A 234 13.76 -11.95 -19.26
CA ARG A 234 14.49 -12.24 -18.01
C ARG A 234 15.85 -11.52 -17.94
N LYS A 235 16.53 -11.34 -19.08
CA LYS A 235 17.80 -10.59 -19.16
C LYS A 235 17.69 -9.15 -18.66
N GLN A 236 16.56 -8.47 -18.85
CA GLN A 236 16.33 -7.11 -18.34
C GLN A 236 16.26 -7.07 -16.80
N MET A 237 15.95 -8.18 -16.15
CA MET A 237 15.89 -8.29 -14.70
C MET A 237 17.28 -8.42 -14.07
N PHE A 238 18.20 -9.19 -14.68
CA PHE A 238 19.58 -9.32 -14.21
C PHE A 238 20.42 -8.03 -14.33
N MET A 239 20.13 -7.19 -15.34
CA MET A 239 20.78 -5.88 -15.49
C MET A 239 20.37 -4.91 -14.36
N ILE A 240 19.20 -5.10 -13.78
CA ILE A 240 18.67 -4.32 -12.66
C ILE A 240 19.37 -4.68 -11.34
N GLU A 241 19.79 -5.94 -11.14
CA GLU A 241 20.54 -6.38 -9.96
C GLU A 241 21.98 -5.84 -9.91
N LYS A 242 22.55 -5.50 -11.06
CA LYS A 242 23.93 -4.98 -11.17
C LYS A 242 24.03 -3.46 -11.23
N GLY A 243 22.92 -2.71 -11.10
CA GLY A 243 22.94 -1.25 -11.03
C GLY A 243 23.34 -0.54 -12.33
N VAL A 244 23.23 -1.21 -13.49
CA VAL A 244 23.57 -0.66 -14.82
C VAL A 244 22.30 -0.22 -15.56
#